data_c527797ae66853c2a9f407b171473cd7
#
_entry.id   c527797ae66853c2a9f407b171473cd7
#
_cell.length_a   1.000
_cell.length_b   1.000
_cell.length_c   1.000
_cell.angle_alpha   90.00
_cell.angle_beta   90.00
_cell.angle_gamma   90.00
#
_symmetry.space_group_name_H-M   'P 1'
#
loop_
_entity.id
_entity.type
_entity.pdbx_description
1 polymer ?
#
loop_
_entity_poly.entity_id
_entity_poly.type
_entity_poly.pdbx_seq_one_letter_code
_entity_poly.pdbx_strand_id
1 'polypeptide(L)'
;MFNKIPTSRPDTPLLDTIVDPSDLRKLAPEQLTDLASELRHFLLYSVGQTGGHFGAGLGVIELTIALHYSYNTPIDQLIWDVGHQTYPHKILTGRRERMHTLRQPHGLAPFPSQSESIFDVFGTGHSSTSISAALGIELANKNAGRESHTVVVIGDGAMTAGMAFEALNHVAACQANLTVVLNDNAMSISENVGGLANYFARNISADELDNTGPVNGEQQDRDTTPGSIFTDLGFRYTGPVDGHDINVLLENLDALRAYSGPKLLHLITKKGKGYAPAETSPVSSHSLTKLEKQSENRETTYSAVFGEWITKKAATDNRLFAITPAMREGSGLTQFSEQFPNRFHDVAIAEQHAVTLAAGLATGGAKPVLAIYSTFLQRAFDQLIHDVAIQNLDVLFAVDRASLLEDGPTHSGVFDYSFVRAIPNMVIMSPSNRVVMEQMLDFGFEYKGPCLVRYPRGTATTGAQEPPLQLGKALICRNGKRAAILAFGTTRNISESVAENLDLTLIDMRFVKPLDTELITELAARHGLLVTIEENAIAGGAGSAVNEYVVSQELECQLLNLGVPDLFIDQDEPANMRKVAGLTAASLESQINSRL
;
A
#
# COMPACT_ATOMS: atom_id res chain seq x y z
N MET A 1 -27.29 9.27 12.55
CA MET A 1 -26.30 8.17 12.59
C MET A 1 -26.90 6.95 11.92
N PHE A 2 -26.18 6.34 10.96
CA PHE A 2 -26.63 5.15 10.24
C PHE A 2 -26.16 3.87 10.96
N ASN A 3 -27.01 2.83 10.95
CA ASN A 3 -26.71 1.53 11.58
C ASN A 3 -26.56 0.39 10.57
N LYS A 4 -26.95 0.61 9.32
CA LYS A 4 -26.91 -0.40 8.25
C LYS A 4 -26.45 0.26 6.94
N ILE A 5 -25.81 -0.54 6.11
CA ILE A 5 -25.48 -0.15 4.74
C ILE A 5 -26.76 -0.25 3.89
N PRO A 6 -27.13 0.82 3.14
CA PRO A 6 -28.28 0.77 2.25
C PRO A 6 -28.09 -0.26 1.13
N THR A 7 -29.13 -1.01 0.82
CA THR A 7 -29.15 -1.98 -0.29
C THR A 7 -29.72 -1.40 -1.59
N SER A 8 -30.42 -0.25 -1.49
CA SER A 8 -30.94 0.52 -2.62
C SER A 8 -30.39 1.94 -2.59
N ARG A 9 -30.32 2.58 -3.79
CA ARG A 9 -29.87 3.98 -3.89
C ARG A 9 -30.73 4.86 -2.97
N PRO A 10 -30.13 5.64 -2.08
CA PRO A 10 -30.86 6.57 -1.24
C PRO A 10 -31.40 7.77 -2.04
N ASP A 11 -32.45 8.41 -1.52
CA ASP A 11 -32.91 9.71 -2.02
C ASP A 11 -31.92 10.80 -1.58
N THR A 12 -31.40 11.57 -2.54
CA THR A 12 -30.33 12.55 -2.32
C THR A 12 -30.58 13.83 -3.12
N PRO A 13 -31.69 14.57 -2.81
CA PRO A 13 -32.18 15.68 -3.65
C PRO A 13 -31.17 16.81 -3.80
N LEU A 14 -30.38 17.16 -2.78
CA LEU A 14 -29.33 18.18 -2.88
C LEU A 14 -28.13 17.64 -3.68
N LEU A 15 -27.62 16.47 -3.32
CA LEU A 15 -26.48 15.86 -4.00
C LEU A 15 -26.77 15.61 -5.49
N ASP A 16 -28.01 15.29 -5.85
CA ASP A 16 -28.41 15.06 -7.23
C ASP A 16 -28.37 16.32 -8.09
N THR A 17 -28.37 17.51 -7.51
CA THR A 17 -28.17 18.79 -8.21
C THR A 17 -26.72 19.10 -8.52
N ILE A 18 -25.77 18.41 -7.90
CA ILE A 18 -24.34 18.67 -8.04
C ILE A 18 -23.75 17.76 -9.11
N VAL A 19 -23.32 18.33 -10.22
CA VAL A 19 -22.55 17.63 -11.26
C VAL A 19 -21.05 17.74 -10.96
N ASP A 20 -20.59 18.94 -10.60
CA ASP A 20 -19.19 19.24 -10.24
C ASP A 20 -19.11 20.30 -9.12
N PRO A 21 -17.91 20.64 -8.62
CA PRO A 21 -17.75 21.61 -7.55
C PRO A 21 -18.27 23.03 -7.87
N SER A 22 -18.48 23.38 -9.13
CA SER A 22 -19.06 24.68 -9.48
C SER A 22 -20.55 24.77 -9.08
N ASP A 23 -21.25 23.65 -9.09
CA ASP A 23 -22.64 23.58 -8.61
C ASP A 23 -22.68 23.59 -7.08
N LEU A 24 -21.75 22.91 -6.42
CA LEU A 24 -21.63 22.92 -4.97
C LEU A 24 -21.49 24.36 -4.43
N ARG A 25 -20.66 25.18 -5.08
CA ARG A 25 -20.43 26.58 -4.69
C ARG A 25 -21.66 27.51 -4.87
N LYS A 26 -22.73 27.04 -5.52
CA LYS A 26 -24.01 27.78 -5.65
C LYS A 26 -24.95 27.55 -4.47
N LEU A 27 -24.69 26.52 -3.64
CA LEU A 27 -25.52 26.24 -2.48
C LEU A 27 -25.33 27.31 -1.40
N ALA A 28 -26.39 27.58 -0.63
CA ALA A 28 -26.27 28.38 0.57
C ALA A 28 -25.52 27.59 1.67
N PRO A 29 -24.69 28.27 2.51
CA PRO A 29 -23.94 27.58 3.56
C PRO A 29 -24.79 26.68 4.47
N GLU A 30 -26.02 27.08 4.74
CA GLU A 30 -26.97 26.33 5.58
C GLU A 30 -27.36 24.97 5.00
N GLN A 31 -27.23 24.79 3.67
CA GLN A 31 -27.54 23.54 2.97
C GLN A 31 -26.40 22.51 3.03
N LEU A 32 -25.19 22.94 3.40
CA LEU A 32 -24.01 22.07 3.33
C LEU A 32 -24.03 20.92 4.36
N THR A 33 -24.69 21.14 5.52
CA THR A 33 -24.87 20.10 6.53
C THR A 33 -25.82 18.99 6.04
N ASP A 34 -26.91 19.38 5.35
CA ASP A 34 -27.82 18.42 4.75
C ASP A 34 -27.14 17.66 3.61
N LEU A 35 -26.37 18.37 2.78
CA LEU A 35 -25.55 17.75 1.73
C LEU A 35 -24.56 16.73 2.30
N ALA A 36 -23.91 17.01 3.44
CA ALA A 36 -23.01 16.07 4.10
C ALA A 36 -23.72 14.79 4.52
N SER A 37 -24.97 14.90 4.99
CA SER A 37 -25.81 13.74 5.34
C SER A 37 -26.17 12.90 4.10
N GLU A 38 -26.57 13.55 3.00
CA GLU A 38 -26.87 12.87 1.74
C GLU A 38 -25.64 12.21 1.13
N LEU A 39 -24.50 12.89 1.08
CA LEU A 39 -23.24 12.38 0.57
C LEU A 39 -22.77 11.15 1.39
N ARG A 40 -22.91 11.20 2.71
CA ARG A 40 -22.61 10.05 3.58
C ARG A 40 -23.50 8.86 3.27
N HIS A 41 -24.81 9.08 3.10
CA HIS A 41 -25.76 8.03 2.80
C HIS A 41 -25.48 7.39 1.43
N PHE A 42 -25.18 8.22 0.40
CA PHE A 42 -24.79 7.75 -0.91
C PHE A 42 -23.46 6.98 -0.92
N LEU A 43 -22.46 7.46 -0.14
CA LEU A 43 -21.18 6.77 0.01
C LEU A 43 -21.37 5.37 0.65
N LEU A 44 -22.16 5.27 1.71
CA LEU A 44 -22.51 3.99 2.36
C LEU A 44 -23.11 3.01 1.34
N TYR A 45 -24.06 3.47 0.54
CA TYR A 45 -24.67 2.68 -0.51
C TYR A 45 -23.63 2.21 -1.54
N SER A 46 -22.87 3.13 -2.12
CA SER A 46 -21.94 2.86 -3.21
C SER A 46 -20.85 1.85 -2.81
N VAL A 47 -20.19 2.07 -1.66
CA VAL A 47 -19.12 1.18 -1.18
C VAL A 47 -19.68 -0.17 -0.72
N GLY A 48 -20.90 -0.22 -0.23
CA GLY A 48 -21.61 -1.48 0.04
C GLY A 48 -21.75 -2.38 -1.18
N GLN A 49 -21.91 -1.81 -2.37
CA GLN A 49 -22.03 -2.55 -3.63
C GLN A 49 -20.69 -3.01 -4.20
N THR A 50 -19.65 -2.20 -4.05
CA THR A 50 -18.35 -2.43 -4.73
C THR A 50 -17.28 -2.98 -3.81
N GLY A 51 -17.37 -2.74 -2.50
CA GLY A 51 -16.27 -2.84 -1.57
C GLY A 51 -15.30 -1.67 -1.73
N GLY A 52 -14.24 -1.63 -0.91
CA GLY A 52 -13.19 -0.61 -0.96
C GLY A 52 -12.94 0.06 0.39
N HIS A 53 -12.14 1.14 0.37
CA HIS A 53 -11.81 1.91 1.57
C HIS A 53 -13.05 2.68 2.07
N PHE A 54 -13.42 2.44 3.31
CA PHE A 54 -14.73 2.87 3.80
C PHE A 54 -14.66 3.91 4.92
N GLY A 55 -14.04 3.53 6.04
CA GLY A 55 -14.01 4.37 7.23
C GLY A 55 -13.32 5.72 7.03
N ALA A 56 -12.24 5.75 6.23
CA ALA A 56 -11.50 6.96 5.94
C ALA A 56 -12.35 7.98 5.14
N GLY A 57 -13.08 7.50 4.12
CA GLY A 57 -13.97 8.36 3.32
C GLY A 57 -15.10 8.97 4.15
N LEU A 58 -15.69 8.22 5.08
CA LEU A 58 -16.71 8.73 6.01
C LEU A 58 -16.18 9.82 6.94
N GLY A 59 -14.91 9.73 7.33
CA GLY A 59 -14.26 10.69 8.23
C GLY A 59 -13.94 12.05 7.60
N VAL A 60 -14.02 12.19 6.27
CA VAL A 60 -13.64 13.42 5.56
C VAL A 60 -14.75 14.02 4.71
N ILE A 61 -15.99 13.67 4.94
CA ILE A 61 -17.13 14.17 4.15
C ILE A 61 -17.27 15.68 4.28
N GLU A 62 -17.34 16.20 5.50
CA GLU A 62 -17.46 17.61 5.79
C GLU A 62 -16.25 18.38 5.25
N LEU A 63 -15.05 17.86 5.48
CA LEU A 63 -13.81 18.43 4.93
C LEU A 63 -13.83 18.49 3.40
N THR A 64 -14.28 17.43 2.73
CA THR A 64 -14.33 17.38 1.26
C THR A 64 -15.28 18.43 0.70
N ILE A 65 -16.45 18.59 1.32
CA ILE A 65 -17.43 19.64 0.97
C ILE A 65 -16.82 21.01 1.17
N ALA A 66 -16.25 21.28 2.35
CA ALA A 66 -15.66 22.57 2.69
C ALA A 66 -14.52 22.95 1.73
N LEU A 67 -13.64 22.01 1.39
CA LEU A 67 -12.54 22.25 0.44
C LEU A 67 -13.05 22.62 -0.95
N HIS A 68 -14.01 21.87 -1.51
CA HIS A 68 -14.57 22.17 -2.82
C HIS A 68 -15.47 23.41 -2.85
N TYR A 69 -15.99 23.81 -1.69
CA TYR A 69 -16.77 25.03 -1.53
C TYR A 69 -15.86 26.26 -1.46
N SER A 70 -14.80 26.24 -0.64
CA SER A 70 -13.90 27.37 -0.41
C SER A 70 -12.88 27.57 -1.53
N TYR A 71 -12.45 26.51 -2.24
CA TYR A 71 -11.47 26.58 -3.32
C TYR A 71 -12.09 26.35 -4.69
N ASN A 72 -11.64 27.14 -5.67
CA ASN A 72 -12.13 27.05 -7.04
C ASN A 72 -11.47 25.92 -7.83
N THR A 73 -11.69 24.66 -7.39
CA THR A 73 -11.16 23.49 -8.08
C THR A 73 -11.81 23.31 -9.47
N PRO A 74 -11.05 22.88 -10.50
CA PRO A 74 -9.67 22.41 -10.50
C PRO A 74 -8.61 23.52 -10.72
N ILE A 75 -8.98 24.81 -10.80
CA ILE A 75 -8.02 25.91 -10.92
C ILE A 75 -7.15 25.95 -9.66
N ASP A 76 -7.77 26.01 -8.50
CA ASP A 76 -7.11 25.71 -7.24
C ASP A 76 -6.90 24.19 -7.14
N GLN A 77 -5.72 23.77 -6.72
CA GLN A 77 -5.28 22.40 -6.84
C GLN A 77 -5.33 21.67 -5.49
N LEU A 78 -6.11 20.61 -5.45
CA LEU A 78 -6.32 19.78 -4.27
C LEU A 78 -5.63 18.43 -4.43
N ILE A 79 -4.70 18.10 -3.53
CA ILE A 79 -3.92 16.86 -3.54
C ILE A 79 -4.22 16.07 -2.26
N TRP A 80 -4.57 14.81 -2.45
CA TRP A 80 -4.88 13.90 -1.35
C TRP A 80 -3.71 12.94 -1.11
N ASP A 81 -3.20 12.89 0.13
CA ASP A 81 -2.19 11.91 0.50
C ASP A 81 -2.81 10.51 0.58
N VAL A 82 -2.10 9.48 0.12
CA VAL A 82 -2.59 8.11 -0.08
C VAL A 82 -3.78 8.06 -1.04
N GLY A 83 -4.84 8.80 -0.78
CA GLY A 83 -6.03 8.87 -1.62
C GLY A 83 -7.12 7.85 -1.30
N HIS A 84 -6.95 7.02 -0.27
CA HIS A 84 -7.95 6.03 0.15
C HIS A 84 -9.24 6.66 0.74
N GLN A 85 -9.20 7.93 1.13
CA GLN A 85 -10.33 8.72 1.65
C GLN A 85 -11.12 9.46 0.57
N THR A 86 -10.76 9.37 -0.72
CA THR A 86 -11.23 10.28 -1.79
C THR A 86 -12.55 9.90 -2.46
N TYR A 87 -13.29 8.94 -1.97
CA TYR A 87 -14.58 8.60 -2.57
C TYR A 87 -15.60 9.74 -2.51
N PRO A 88 -15.73 10.54 -1.41
CA PRO A 88 -16.51 11.78 -1.43
C PRO A 88 -16.06 12.77 -2.50
N HIS A 89 -14.75 12.92 -2.69
CA HIS A 89 -14.17 13.75 -3.75
C HIS A 89 -14.60 13.25 -5.15
N LYS A 90 -14.52 11.94 -5.42
CA LYS A 90 -14.99 11.38 -6.70
C LYS A 90 -16.48 11.64 -6.93
N ILE A 91 -17.32 11.49 -5.90
CA ILE A 91 -18.77 11.75 -5.99
C ILE A 91 -19.05 13.20 -6.36
N LEU A 92 -18.38 14.17 -5.72
CA LEU A 92 -18.57 15.60 -5.93
C LEU A 92 -17.92 16.16 -7.21
N THR A 93 -17.08 15.36 -7.88
CA THR A 93 -16.32 15.76 -9.06
C THR A 93 -16.74 15.00 -10.33
N GLY A 94 -18.03 14.80 -10.52
CA GLY A 94 -18.63 14.29 -11.76
C GLY A 94 -18.63 12.77 -11.92
N ARG A 95 -18.21 12.02 -10.89
CA ARG A 95 -18.10 10.55 -10.98
C ARG A 95 -19.18 9.80 -10.20
N ARG A 96 -20.16 10.50 -9.62
CA ARG A 96 -21.24 9.93 -8.81
C ARG A 96 -21.93 8.75 -9.47
N GLU A 97 -22.37 8.91 -10.70
CA GLU A 97 -23.11 7.88 -11.42
C GLU A 97 -22.26 6.67 -11.82
N ARG A 98 -20.93 6.83 -11.78
CA ARG A 98 -19.96 5.76 -12.06
C ARG A 98 -19.46 5.03 -10.81
N MET A 99 -19.88 5.43 -9.60
CA MET A 99 -19.40 4.83 -8.36
C MET A 99 -19.65 3.32 -8.28
N HIS A 100 -20.68 2.80 -8.97
CA HIS A 100 -20.93 1.36 -9.07
C HIS A 100 -19.83 0.59 -9.83
N THR A 101 -18.92 1.27 -10.54
CA THR A 101 -17.79 0.68 -11.26
C THR A 101 -16.47 0.79 -10.48
N LEU A 102 -16.50 1.28 -9.24
CA LEU A 102 -15.31 1.46 -8.41
C LEU A 102 -14.55 0.14 -8.23
N ARG A 103 -13.23 0.16 -8.49
CA ARG A 103 -12.34 -1.00 -8.39
C ARG A 103 -12.67 -2.13 -9.38
N GLN A 104 -13.44 -1.83 -10.43
CA GLN A 104 -13.76 -2.80 -11.48
C GLN A 104 -12.96 -2.51 -12.76
N PRO A 105 -12.83 -3.49 -13.67
CA PRO A 105 -12.18 -3.30 -14.97
C PRO A 105 -12.78 -2.12 -15.72
N HIS A 106 -11.94 -1.24 -16.24
CA HIS A 106 -12.35 -0.02 -16.97
C HIS A 106 -13.29 0.91 -16.18
N GLY A 107 -13.42 0.67 -14.88
CA GLY A 107 -14.20 1.48 -13.95
C GLY A 107 -13.36 2.56 -13.26
N LEU A 108 -13.90 3.05 -12.14
CA LEU A 108 -13.21 4.04 -11.33
C LEU A 108 -12.05 3.40 -10.55
N ALA A 109 -10.90 4.05 -10.58
CA ALA A 109 -9.72 3.65 -9.82
C ALA A 109 -9.98 3.76 -8.29
N PRO A 110 -9.32 2.92 -7.47
CA PRO A 110 -9.45 2.98 -6.00
C PRO A 110 -8.87 4.24 -5.37
N PHE A 111 -7.97 4.91 -6.09
CA PHE A 111 -7.26 6.13 -5.68
C PHE A 111 -7.42 7.24 -6.73
N PRO A 112 -7.03 8.50 -6.43
CA PRO A 112 -6.95 9.55 -7.44
C PRO A 112 -6.06 9.17 -8.62
N SER A 113 -6.53 9.46 -9.82
CA SER A 113 -5.78 9.21 -11.06
C SER A 113 -5.99 10.35 -12.06
N GLN A 114 -4.89 10.94 -12.55
CA GLN A 114 -4.92 12.02 -13.53
C GLN A 114 -5.62 11.64 -14.84
N SER A 115 -5.55 10.36 -15.22
CA SER A 115 -6.25 9.85 -16.40
C SER A 115 -7.77 9.73 -16.22
N GLU A 116 -8.25 9.75 -14.98
CA GLU A 116 -9.66 9.60 -14.65
C GLU A 116 -10.41 10.93 -14.60
N SER A 117 -9.77 11.96 -14.06
CA SER A 117 -10.41 13.28 -13.85
C SER A 117 -9.40 14.42 -13.77
N ILE A 118 -9.79 15.59 -14.31
CA ILE A 118 -9.02 16.85 -14.17
C ILE A 118 -8.95 17.35 -12.72
N PHE A 119 -9.83 16.85 -11.84
CA PHE A 119 -9.82 17.16 -10.41
C PHE A 119 -8.80 16.30 -9.64
N ASP A 120 -8.31 15.22 -10.22
CA ASP A 120 -7.27 14.36 -9.66
C ASP A 120 -5.89 14.91 -10.10
N VAL A 121 -5.45 15.99 -9.50
CA VAL A 121 -4.27 16.77 -9.90
C VAL A 121 -2.99 15.95 -9.85
N PHE A 122 -2.92 14.99 -8.94
CA PHE A 122 -1.79 14.08 -8.77
C PHE A 122 -2.29 12.67 -8.43
N GLY A 123 -1.77 11.67 -9.14
CA GLY A 123 -2.07 10.26 -8.84
C GLY A 123 -1.42 9.84 -7.53
N THR A 124 -2.18 9.14 -6.69
CA THR A 124 -1.71 8.69 -5.37
C THR A 124 -1.99 7.21 -5.14
N GLY A 125 -1.64 6.69 -3.99
CA GLY A 125 -1.77 5.27 -3.60
C GLY A 125 -0.80 4.93 -2.47
N HIS A 126 0.46 5.40 -2.58
CA HIS A 126 1.44 5.38 -1.50
C HIS A 126 1.38 6.66 -0.69
N SER A 127 1.64 6.56 0.62
CA SER A 127 1.56 7.69 1.56
C SER A 127 2.71 8.69 1.43
N SER A 128 2.50 9.88 1.99
CA SER A 128 3.55 10.84 2.36
C SER A 128 4.22 11.54 1.17
N THR A 129 3.64 11.43 -0.03
CA THR A 129 4.17 12.05 -1.26
C THR A 129 3.52 13.40 -1.57
N SER A 130 2.37 13.67 -0.97
CA SER A 130 1.47 14.77 -1.35
C SER A 130 2.08 16.16 -1.15
N ILE A 131 2.79 16.40 -0.05
CA ILE A 131 3.40 17.71 0.25
C ILE A 131 4.51 18.01 -0.77
N SER A 132 5.35 17.02 -1.10
CA SER A 132 6.40 17.19 -2.12
C SER A 132 5.81 17.47 -3.49
N ALA A 133 4.77 16.74 -3.89
CA ALA A 133 4.08 16.95 -5.16
C ALA A 133 3.45 18.34 -5.22
N ALA A 134 2.78 18.75 -4.15
CA ALA A 134 2.15 20.07 -4.04
C ALA A 134 3.17 21.21 -4.10
N LEU A 135 4.31 21.08 -3.43
CA LEU A 135 5.38 22.06 -3.52
C LEU A 135 5.87 22.21 -4.96
N GLY A 136 6.10 21.09 -5.66
CA GLY A 136 6.50 21.14 -7.07
C GLY A 136 5.49 21.85 -7.97
N ILE A 137 4.20 21.60 -7.75
CA ILE A 137 3.09 22.24 -8.48
C ILE A 137 3.04 23.74 -8.16
N GLU A 138 3.12 24.12 -6.89
CA GLU A 138 3.12 25.52 -6.45
C GLU A 138 4.29 26.31 -7.06
N LEU A 139 5.49 25.76 -7.04
CA LEU A 139 6.67 26.37 -7.64
C LEU A 139 6.51 26.54 -9.16
N ALA A 140 5.92 25.56 -9.84
CA ALA A 140 5.64 25.63 -11.27
C ALA A 140 4.57 26.69 -11.59
N ASN A 141 3.51 26.78 -10.79
CA ASN A 141 2.47 27.80 -10.93
C ASN A 141 3.02 29.21 -10.71
N LYS A 142 3.79 29.40 -9.64
CA LYS A 142 4.47 30.67 -9.35
C LYS A 142 5.38 31.10 -10.48
N ASN A 143 6.20 30.19 -11.02
CA ASN A 143 7.09 30.49 -12.15
C ASN A 143 6.33 30.84 -13.44
N ALA A 144 5.15 30.22 -13.63
CA ALA A 144 4.29 30.49 -14.79
C ALA A 144 3.36 31.72 -14.61
N GLY A 145 3.43 32.42 -13.45
CA GLY A 145 2.56 33.56 -13.15
C GLY A 145 1.08 33.18 -13.01
N ARG A 146 0.79 31.93 -12.68
CA ARG A 146 -0.58 31.44 -12.44
C ARG A 146 -0.99 31.75 -10.99
N GLU A 147 -2.10 32.46 -10.83
CA GLU A 147 -2.71 32.69 -9.52
C GLU A 147 -3.64 31.51 -9.19
N SER A 148 -3.20 30.63 -8.32
CA SER A 148 -3.96 29.47 -7.83
C SER A 148 -3.49 29.11 -6.42
N HIS A 149 -4.39 28.49 -5.65
CA HIS A 149 -4.04 27.93 -4.35
C HIS A 149 -3.72 26.44 -4.52
N THR A 150 -2.70 25.98 -3.80
CA THR A 150 -2.37 24.55 -3.71
C THR A 150 -2.64 24.06 -2.30
N VAL A 151 -3.49 23.04 -2.18
CA VAL A 151 -3.95 22.49 -0.91
C VAL A 151 -3.66 21.00 -0.86
N VAL A 152 -3.12 20.54 0.25
CA VAL A 152 -2.82 19.14 0.53
C VAL A 152 -3.65 18.64 1.69
N VAL A 153 -4.24 17.47 1.58
CA VAL A 153 -4.82 16.74 2.72
C VAL A 153 -3.96 15.53 3.02
N ILE A 154 -3.38 15.51 4.22
CA ILE A 154 -2.52 14.42 4.70
C ILE A 154 -3.01 13.91 6.04
N GLY A 155 -3.05 12.58 6.21
CA GLY A 155 -3.39 11.96 7.50
C GLY A 155 -2.21 11.96 8.47
N ASP A 156 -2.53 11.92 9.75
CA ASP A 156 -1.58 11.83 10.88
C ASP A 156 -0.61 10.65 10.75
N GLY A 157 -1.09 9.47 10.33
CA GLY A 157 -0.23 8.32 10.03
C GLY A 157 0.75 8.58 8.89
N ALA A 158 0.32 9.21 7.80
CA ALA A 158 1.17 9.54 6.66
C ALA A 158 2.18 10.66 7.00
N MET A 159 1.86 11.53 7.95
CA MET A 159 2.76 12.58 8.44
C MET A 159 3.98 12.02 9.18
N THR A 160 3.95 10.76 9.63
CA THR A 160 5.08 10.15 10.37
C THR A 160 6.27 9.78 9.49
N ALA A 161 6.12 9.73 8.18
CA ALA A 161 7.20 9.36 7.26
C ALA A 161 8.23 10.49 7.09
N GLY A 162 9.51 10.13 6.94
CA GLY A 162 10.60 11.08 6.73
C GLY A 162 10.36 12.04 5.58
N MET A 163 9.86 11.53 4.43
CA MET A 163 9.56 12.34 3.24
C MET A 163 8.57 13.49 3.52
N ALA A 164 7.58 13.30 4.41
CA ALA A 164 6.67 14.37 4.81
C ALA A 164 7.43 15.51 5.52
N PHE A 165 8.35 15.17 6.43
CA PHE A 165 9.18 16.16 7.13
C PHE A 165 10.21 16.82 6.21
N GLU A 166 10.82 16.09 5.29
CA GLU A 166 11.70 16.63 4.25
C GLU A 166 10.95 17.68 3.43
N ALA A 167 9.71 17.37 3.04
CA ALA A 167 8.86 18.29 2.29
C ALA A 167 8.45 19.53 3.09
N LEU A 168 8.04 19.37 4.35
CA LEU A 168 7.70 20.49 5.24
C LEU A 168 8.89 21.43 5.40
N ASN A 169 10.09 20.89 5.65
CA ASN A 169 11.32 21.66 5.73
C ASN A 169 11.57 22.48 4.46
N HIS A 170 11.37 21.88 3.28
CA HIS A 170 11.58 22.56 2.00
C HIS A 170 10.48 23.59 1.70
N VAL A 171 9.21 23.31 2.00
CA VAL A 171 8.09 24.26 1.89
C VAL A 171 8.38 25.53 2.70
N ALA A 172 8.84 25.37 3.94
CA ALA A 172 9.22 26.48 4.81
C ALA A 172 10.39 27.30 4.24
N ALA A 173 11.43 26.63 3.76
CA ALA A 173 12.61 27.29 3.16
C ALA A 173 12.24 28.09 1.90
N CYS A 174 11.32 27.59 1.07
CA CYS A 174 10.82 28.28 -0.13
C CYS A 174 9.78 29.36 0.16
N GLN A 175 9.28 29.46 1.38
CA GLN A 175 8.13 30.33 1.72
C GLN A 175 6.96 30.10 0.74
N ALA A 176 6.69 28.83 0.41
CA ALA A 176 5.70 28.49 -0.61
C ALA A 176 4.28 28.77 -0.12
N ASN A 177 3.42 29.26 -1.01
CA ASN A 177 2.02 29.54 -0.70
C ASN A 177 1.19 28.25 -0.69
N LEU A 178 1.52 27.32 0.22
CA LEU A 178 0.95 25.99 0.32
C LEU A 178 0.12 25.84 1.60
N THR A 179 -1.08 25.28 1.47
CA THR A 179 -1.91 24.90 2.62
C THR A 179 -1.83 23.41 2.85
N VAL A 180 -1.33 22.99 4.00
CA VAL A 180 -1.33 21.59 4.46
C VAL A 180 -2.48 21.42 5.45
N VAL A 181 -3.42 20.55 5.14
CA VAL A 181 -4.51 20.13 6.02
C VAL A 181 -4.12 18.80 6.65
N LEU A 182 -3.76 18.83 7.92
CA LEU A 182 -3.48 17.65 8.73
C LEU A 182 -4.80 17.09 9.26
N ASN A 183 -5.21 15.94 8.72
CA ASN A 183 -6.40 15.20 9.14
C ASN A 183 -6.02 14.20 10.23
N ASP A 184 -6.14 14.60 11.49
CA ASP A 184 -5.82 13.78 12.64
C ASP A 184 -7.07 13.03 13.13
N ASN A 185 -6.99 11.70 13.08
CA ASN A 185 -8.01 10.81 13.62
C ASN A 185 -7.42 9.73 14.53
N ALA A 186 -6.17 9.91 14.95
CA ALA A 186 -5.38 9.01 15.79
C ALA A 186 -5.19 7.59 15.20
N MET A 187 -5.42 7.43 13.89
CA MET A 187 -5.41 6.11 13.24
C MET A 187 -4.79 6.14 11.84
N SER A 188 -3.98 5.11 11.56
CA SER A 188 -3.64 4.68 10.19
C SER A 188 -4.54 3.50 9.77
N ILE A 189 -4.01 2.32 9.51
CA ILE A 189 -4.80 1.08 9.44
C ILE A 189 -5.23 0.67 10.85
N SER A 190 -4.29 0.63 11.80
CA SER A 190 -4.48 0.49 13.24
C SER A 190 -4.28 1.83 13.97
N GLU A 191 -4.31 1.83 15.30
CA GLU A 191 -3.95 3.01 16.10
C GLU A 191 -2.53 3.45 15.77
N ASN A 192 -2.32 4.76 15.68
CA ASN A 192 -1.00 5.31 15.42
C ASN A 192 -0.05 5.06 16.58
N VAL A 193 1.21 4.81 16.24
CA VAL A 193 2.29 4.56 17.20
C VAL A 193 3.38 5.62 17.08
N GLY A 194 4.15 5.79 18.15
CA GLY A 194 5.35 6.62 18.18
C GLY A 194 5.17 7.99 18.84
N GLY A 195 6.27 8.73 18.90
CA GLY A 195 6.34 10.00 19.62
C GLY A 195 5.44 11.09 19.05
N LEU A 196 5.26 11.10 17.72
CA LEU A 196 4.41 12.09 17.05
C LEU A 196 2.92 11.84 17.35
N ALA A 197 2.48 10.58 17.36
CA ALA A 197 1.12 10.24 17.79
C ALA A 197 0.86 10.70 19.23
N ASN A 198 1.83 10.46 20.13
CA ASN A 198 1.74 10.95 21.51
C ASN A 198 1.75 12.49 21.60
N TYR A 199 2.48 13.17 20.72
CA TYR A 199 2.50 14.64 20.64
C TYR A 199 1.12 15.19 20.27
N PHE A 200 0.46 14.63 19.27
CA PHE A 200 -0.89 15.04 18.88
C PHE A 200 -1.91 14.72 19.97
N ALA A 201 -1.88 13.52 20.54
CA ALA A 201 -2.84 13.09 21.58
C ALA A 201 -2.79 13.93 22.86
N ARG A 202 -1.61 14.45 23.28
CA ARG A 202 -1.46 15.29 24.49
C ARG A 202 -2.17 16.63 24.38
N ASN A 203 -2.38 17.11 23.18
CA ASN A 203 -2.90 18.44 22.91
C ASN A 203 -4.41 18.45 22.62
N ILE A 204 -5.09 17.32 22.85
CA ILE A 204 -6.52 17.15 22.61
C ILE A 204 -7.17 16.78 23.95
N SER A 205 -7.44 17.77 24.82
CA SER A 205 -8.41 17.58 25.89
C SER A 205 -9.80 17.97 25.37
N ALA A 206 -10.82 17.17 25.70
CA ALA A 206 -12.19 17.39 25.21
C ALA A 206 -12.78 18.75 25.62
N ASP A 207 -12.23 19.39 26.66
CA ASP A 207 -12.67 20.69 27.17
C ASP A 207 -12.06 21.89 26.41
N GLU A 208 -11.03 21.67 25.57
CA GLU A 208 -10.35 22.74 24.81
C GLU A 208 -10.94 22.94 23.41
N LEU A 209 -11.65 21.97 22.86
CA LEU A 209 -12.33 22.08 21.55
C LEU A 209 -13.44 23.17 21.53
N ASP A 210 -14.07 23.43 22.68
CA ASP A 210 -15.13 24.44 22.81
C ASP A 210 -14.63 25.91 22.91
N ASN A 211 -13.30 26.14 23.04
CA ASN A 211 -12.74 27.47 23.33
C ASN A 211 -11.76 28.02 22.29
N THR A 212 -11.52 27.33 21.17
CA THR A 212 -10.57 27.82 20.15
C THR A 212 -11.26 28.69 19.10
N GLY A 213 -11.51 29.93 19.47
CA GLY A 213 -11.62 31.02 18.49
C GLY A 213 -10.25 31.32 17.85
N PRO A 214 -10.17 32.12 16.76
CA PRO A 214 -8.93 32.41 16.06
C PRO A 214 -7.89 32.97 17.05
N VAL A 215 -6.79 32.25 17.24
CA VAL A 215 -5.70 32.64 18.14
C VAL A 215 -5.00 33.86 17.58
N ASN A 216 -5.39 35.04 18.04
CA ASN A 216 -4.65 36.29 17.82
C ASN A 216 -3.33 36.22 18.62
N GLY A 217 -2.21 36.32 17.90
CA GLY A 217 -0.84 36.11 18.32
C GLY A 217 -0.39 36.86 19.58
N GLU A 218 -0.73 36.40 20.76
CA GLU A 218 -0.07 36.72 22.01
C GLU A 218 0.61 35.46 22.57
N GLN A 219 1.80 35.67 23.07
CA GLN A 219 2.79 34.68 23.52
C GLN A 219 2.20 33.76 24.61
N GLN A 220 1.74 32.56 24.22
CA GLN A 220 1.52 31.46 25.16
C GLN A 220 2.83 30.69 25.35
N ASP A 221 3.00 30.08 26.52
CA ASP A 221 4.18 29.32 26.93
C ASP A 221 4.53 28.26 25.87
N ARG A 222 5.68 28.39 25.21
CA ARG A 222 6.09 27.64 24.01
C ARG A 222 6.16 26.11 24.21
N ASP A 223 6.23 25.66 25.46
CA ASP A 223 6.43 24.23 25.77
C ASP A 223 5.17 23.38 25.77
N THR A 224 3.97 23.97 25.62
CA THR A 224 2.68 23.27 25.71
C THR A 224 1.69 23.58 24.58
N THR A 225 2.04 24.44 23.61
CA THR A 225 1.12 24.85 22.55
C THR A 225 0.97 23.76 21.48
N PRO A 226 -0.25 23.33 21.13
CA PRO A 226 -0.50 22.44 20.01
C PRO A 226 0.16 22.97 18.73
N GLY A 227 0.85 22.10 17.97
CA GLY A 227 1.45 22.48 16.70
C GLY A 227 2.74 23.30 16.77
N SER A 228 3.38 23.46 17.94
CA SER A 228 4.65 24.20 18.10
C SER A 228 5.72 23.74 17.11
N ILE A 229 5.83 22.45 16.84
CA ILE A 229 6.78 21.89 15.87
C ILE A 229 6.59 22.48 14.46
N PHE A 230 5.37 22.74 14.01
CA PHE A 230 5.10 23.32 12.69
C PHE A 230 5.36 24.82 12.69
N THR A 231 5.04 25.50 13.80
CA THR A 231 5.32 26.93 13.97
C THR A 231 6.83 27.19 13.99
N ASP A 232 7.60 26.36 14.69
CA ASP A 232 9.06 26.43 14.74
C ASP A 232 9.71 26.14 13.37
N LEU A 233 9.08 25.31 12.53
CA LEU A 233 9.47 25.12 11.13
C LEU A 233 9.11 26.31 10.24
N GLY A 234 8.31 27.27 10.69
CA GLY A 234 7.95 28.47 9.92
C GLY A 234 6.58 28.40 9.25
N PHE A 235 5.70 27.47 9.64
CA PHE A 235 4.31 27.42 9.17
C PHE A 235 3.42 28.31 10.05
N ARG A 236 2.43 28.97 9.40
CA ARG A 236 1.28 29.47 10.13
C ARG A 236 0.40 28.28 10.51
N TYR A 237 0.43 27.92 11.78
CA TYR A 237 -0.39 26.85 12.33
C TYR A 237 -1.76 27.37 12.76
N THR A 238 -2.82 26.60 12.44
CA THR A 238 -4.20 26.85 12.87
C THR A 238 -4.79 25.53 13.36
N GLY A 239 -5.38 25.51 14.53
CA GLY A 239 -6.01 24.31 15.11
C GLY A 239 -5.45 23.95 16.49
N PRO A 240 -5.83 22.75 17.02
CA PRO A 240 -6.74 21.80 16.39
C PRO A 240 -8.19 22.31 16.36
N VAL A 241 -8.93 21.98 15.28
CA VAL A 241 -10.35 22.33 15.13
C VAL A 241 -11.20 21.09 14.78
N ASP A 242 -12.51 21.15 15.07
CA ASP A 242 -13.42 20.06 14.69
C ASP A 242 -13.57 19.95 13.18
N GLY A 243 -13.05 18.84 12.61
CA GLY A 243 -13.14 18.53 11.18
C GLY A 243 -14.53 18.07 10.71
N HIS A 244 -15.52 18.02 11.60
CA HIS A 244 -16.91 17.67 11.31
C HIS A 244 -17.87 18.88 11.41
N ASP A 245 -17.40 20.04 11.85
CA ASP A 245 -18.17 21.27 11.79
C ASP A 245 -17.86 22.05 10.50
N ILE A 246 -18.81 22.04 9.56
CA ILE A 246 -18.64 22.70 8.26
C ILE A 246 -18.42 24.21 8.41
N ASN A 247 -19.09 24.87 9.35
CA ASN A 247 -18.96 26.32 9.53
C ASN A 247 -17.57 26.67 10.02
N VAL A 248 -17.05 25.91 11.00
CA VAL A 248 -15.67 26.05 11.50
C VAL A 248 -14.67 25.80 10.39
N LEU A 249 -14.89 24.78 9.55
CA LEU A 249 -14.02 24.50 8.40
C LEU A 249 -14.00 25.65 7.39
N LEU A 250 -15.16 26.19 6.99
CA LEU A 250 -15.27 27.28 6.04
C LEU A 250 -14.56 28.55 6.56
N GLU A 251 -14.79 28.92 7.82
CA GLU A 251 -14.16 30.08 8.45
C GLU A 251 -12.62 29.99 8.42
N ASN A 252 -12.09 28.82 8.83
CA ASN A 252 -10.64 28.62 8.87
C ASN A 252 -10.01 28.52 7.47
N LEU A 253 -10.66 27.86 6.52
CA LEU A 253 -10.17 27.76 5.14
C LEU A 253 -10.14 29.12 4.46
N ASP A 254 -11.15 29.96 4.65
CA ASP A 254 -11.19 31.32 4.09
C ASP A 254 -10.12 32.21 4.72
N ALA A 255 -9.90 32.14 6.03
CA ALA A 255 -8.83 32.86 6.72
C ALA A 255 -7.44 32.44 6.22
N LEU A 256 -7.21 31.13 6.01
CA LEU A 256 -5.94 30.63 5.48
C LEU A 256 -5.74 30.97 4.00
N ARG A 257 -6.80 31.02 3.20
CA ARG A 257 -6.73 31.43 1.80
C ARG A 257 -6.25 32.87 1.64
N ALA A 258 -6.64 33.75 2.55
CA ALA A 258 -6.21 35.15 2.55
C ALA A 258 -4.74 35.34 2.98
N TYR A 259 -4.12 34.35 3.62
CA TYR A 259 -2.73 34.43 4.06
C TYR A 259 -1.77 33.91 2.98
N SER A 260 -0.64 34.59 2.77
CA SER A 260 0.42 34.18 1.84
C SER A 260 1.58 33.52 2.62
N GLY A 261 2.06 32.37 2.13
CA GLY A 261 3.15 31.60 2.75
C GLY A 261 2.72 30.21 3.22
N PRO A 262 3.63 29.48 3.92
CA PRO A 262 3.35 28.13 4.42
C PRO A 262 2.26 28.13 5.52
N LYS A 263 1.25 27.27 5.38
CA LYS A 263 0.11 27.18 6.30
C LYS A 263 -0.16 25.72 6.65
N LEU A 264 -0.56 25.48 7.89
CA LEU A 264 -1.03 24.16 8.33
C LEU A 264 -2.33 24.32 9.12
N LEU A 265 -3.37 23.64 8.66
CA LEU A 265 -4.64 23.47 9.34
C LEU A 265 -4.69 22.08 9.97
N HIS A 266 -4.76 22.02 11.29
CA HIS A 266 -4.89 20.78 12.03
C HIS A 266 -6.36 20.50 12.37
N LEU A 267 -6.88 19.40 11.84
CA LEU A 267 -8.27 18.98 12.03
C LEU A 267 -8.31 17.70 12.88
N ILE A 268 -9.24 17.67 13.81
CA ILE A 268 -9.61 16.44 14.53
C ILE A 268 -10.83 15.85 13.85
N THR A 269 -10.70 14.60 13.39
CA THR A 269 -11.80 13.88 12.75
C THR A 269 -12.00 12.51 13.39
N LYS A 270 -13.12 11.87 13.06
CA LYS A 270 -13.42 10.51 13.52
C LYS A 270 -13.57 9.59 12.31
N LYS A 271 -12.70 8.58 12.22
CA LYS A 271 -12.78 7.54 11.18
C LYS A 271 -14.12 6.80 11.28
N GLY A 272 -14.83 6.69 10.16
CA GLY A 272 -16.16 6.05 10.16
C GLY A 272 -17.32 6.92 10.62
N LYS A 273 -17.14 8.24 10.75
CA LYS A 273 -18.15 9.20 11.25
C LYS A 273 -19.53 9.02 10.63
N GLY A 274 -20.54 8.94 11.48
CA GLY A 274 -21.95 8.83 11.09
C GLY A 274 -22.43 7.40 10.79
N TYR A 275 -21.53 6.39 10.82
CA TYR A 275 -21.90 4.98 10.71
C TYR A 275 -21.47 4.20 11.96
N ALA A 276 -22.45 3.82 12.79
CA ALA A 276 -22.19 3.27 14.12
C ALA A 276 -21.26 2.05 14.14
N PRO A 277 -21.35 1.05 13.24
CA PRO A 277 -20.42 -0.07 13.22
C PRO A 277 -18.97 0.35 12.92
N ALA A 278 -18.77 1.35 12.05
CA ALA A 278 -17.41 1.82 11.73
C ALA A 278 -16.81 2.67 12.85
N GLU A 279 -17.62 3.45 13.55
CA GLU A 279 -17.16 4.21 14.71
C GLU A 279 -16.79 3.30 15.91
N THR A 280 -17.46 2.15 16.04
CA THR A 280 -17.19 1.17 17.12
C THR A 280 -15.99 0.29 16.80
N SER A 281 -15.76 -0.03 15.52
CA SER A 281 -14.68 -0.92 15.08
C SER A 281 -13.94 -0.34 13.85
N PRO A 282 -13.18 0.75 14.04
CA PRO A 282 -12.58 1.48 12.92
C PRO A 282 -11.49 0.69 12.16
N VAL A 283 -10.79 -0.23 12.82
CA VAL A 283 -9.80 -1.13 12.19
C VAL A 283 -10.48 -2.07 11.19
N SER A 284 -11.53 -2.77 11.62
CA SER A 284 -12.29 -3.69 10.76
C SER A 284 -13.04 -2.97 9.63
N SER A 285 -13.30 -1.68 9.80
CA SER A 285 -14.01 -0.81 8.84
C SER A 285 -13.06 0.00 7.94
N HIS A 286 -11.76 -0.27 8.00
CA HIS A 286 -10.79 0.38 7.11
C HIS A 286 -11.10 0.06 5.64
N SER A 287 -11.39 -1.19 5.32
CA SER A 287 -11.90 -1.63 4.01
C SER A 287 -13.05 -2.61 4.17
N LEU A 288 -14.07 -2.48 3.31
CA LEU A 288 -15.18 -3.42 3.22
C LEU A 288 -14.93 -4.41 2.08
N THR A 289 -15.23 -5.69 2.35
CA THR A 289 -15.46 -6.68 1.30
C THR A 289 -16.89 -6.53 0.78
N LYS A 290 -17.11 -6.81 -0.52
CA LYS A 290 -18.45 -6.87 -1.11
C LYS A 290 -19.41 -7.67 -0.24
N LEU A 291 -20.61 -7.17 0.01
CA LEU A 291 -21.63 -7.82 0.88
C LEU A 291 -21.96 -9.26 0.45
N GLU A 292 -21.83 -9.57 -0.83
CA GLU A 292 -22.12 -10.91 -1.40
C GLU A 292 -21.02 -11.94 -1.18
N LYS A 293 -19.79 -11.54 -0.76
CA LYS A 293 -18.61 -12.44 -0.65
C LYS A 293 -18.30 -12.93 0.77
N GLN A 294 -19.20 -12.81 1.71
CA GLN A 294 -18.99 -13.40 3.06
C GLN A 294 -19.23 -14.92 3.02
N SER A 295 -18.22 -15.69 2.59
CA SER A 295 -18.24 -17.15 2.71
C SER A 295 -17.75 -17.59 4.10
N GLU A 296 -18.44 -18.54 4.69
CA GLU A 296 -18.13 -19.10 6.03
C GLU A 296 -16.85 -19.95 6.08
N ASN A 297 -16.29 -20.37 4.95
CA ASN A 297 -15.06 -21.14 4.89
C ASN A 297 -13.84 -20.23 4.75
N ARG A 298 -13.18 -19.93 5.86
CA ARG A 298 -11.87 -19.24 5.87
C ARG A 298 -10.76 -20.26 5.59
N GLU A 299 -10.39 -20.39 4.33
CA GLU A 299 -9.14 -21.06 3.96
C GLU A 299 -7.93 -20.32 4.56
N THR A 300 -6.89 -21.07 4.98
CA THR A 300 -5.68 -20.47 5.56
C THR A 300 -4.94 -19.65 4.51
N THR A 301 -4.67 -18.37 4.79
CA THR A 301 -3.91 -17.48 3.90
C THR A 301 -2.40 -17.60 4.14
N TYR A 302 -1.59 -17.16 3.17
CA TYR A 302 -0.13 -17.08 3.35
C TYR A 302 0.26 -16.16 4.52
N SER A 303 -0.41 -15.02 4.70
CA SER A 303 -0.18 -14.14 5.86
C SER A 303 -0.50 -14.82 7.19
N ALA A 304 -1.53 -15.68 7.24
CA ALA A 304 -1.86 -16.48 8.44
C ALA A 304 -0.79 -17.55 8.72
N VAL A 305 -0.28 -18.22 7.68
CA VAL A 305 0.84 -19.17 7.81
C VAL A 305 2.07 -18.48 8.39
N PHE A 306 2.41 -17.30 7.88
CA PHE A 306 3.51 -16.51 8.42
C PHE A 306 3.28 -16.14 9.89
N GLY A 307 2.08 -15.64 10.24
CA GLY A 307 1.73 -15.26 11.61
C GLY A 307 1.81 -16.44 12.60
N GLU A 308 1.33 -17.62 12.20
CA GLU A 308 1.46 -18.85 12.98
C GLU A 308 2.93 -19.24 13.17
N TRP A 309 3.71 -19.23 12.09
CA TRP A 309 5.13 -19.60 12.09
C TRP A 309 5.94 -18.68 13.00
N ILE A 310 5.83 -17.35 12.83
CA ILE A 310 6.64 -16.37 13.57
C ILE A 310 6.33 -16.41 15.08
N THR A 311 5.06 -16.58 15.43
CA THR A 311 4.62 -16.69 16.83
C THR A 311 5.18 -17.95 17.48
N LYS A 312 5.11 -19.10 16.77
CA LYS A 312 5.67 -20.37 17.22
C LYS A 312 7.20 -20.33 17.35
N LYS A 313 7.88 -19.74 16.38
CA LYS A 313 9.35 -19.62 16.38
C LYS A 313 9.83 -18.75 17.55
N ALA A 314 9.16 -17.64 17.82
CA ALA A 314 9.49 -16.74 18.93
C ALA A 314 9.34 -17.38 20.32
N ALA A 315 8.47 -18.36 20.46
CA ALA A 315 8.32 -19.10 21.72
C ALA A 315 9.56 -19.96 22.03
N THR A 316 10.36 -20.33 21.01
CA THR A 316 11.54 -21.19 21.14
C THR A 316 12.87 -20.44 20.95
N ASP A 317 12.87 -19.24 20.34
CA ASP A 317 14.07 -18.44 20.11
C ASP A 317 13.87 -17.00 20.54
N ASN A 318 14.57 -16.61 21.60
CA ASN A 318 14.49 -15.25 22.18
C ASN A 318 15.20 -14.16 21.35
N ARG A 319 16.00 -14.53 20.36
CA ARG A 319 16.67 -13.58 19.47
C ARG A 319 15.69 -12.97 18.45
N LEU A 320 14.54 -13.60 18.22
CA LEU A 320 13.57 -13.17 17.23
C LEU A 320 12.88 -11.87 17.65
N PHE A 321 12.99 -10.84 16.80
CA PHE A 321 12.24 -9.60 16.86
C PHE A 321 11.40 -9.45 15.57
N ALA A 322 10.14 -9.08 15.70
CA ALA A 322 9.26 -8.79 14.58
C ALA A 322 9.14 -7.28 14.37
N ILE A 323 9.29 -6.84 13.12
CA ILE A 323 9.16 -5.44 12.72
C ILE A 323 8.15 -5.34 11.59
N THR A 324 7.34 -4.30 11.59
CA THR A 324 6.46 -3.99 10.47
C THR A 324 6.19 -2.49 10.36
N PRO A 325 6.13 -1.91 9.14
CA PRO A 325 5.73 -0.52 8.96
C PRO A 325 4.20 -0.42 8.77
N ALA A 326 3.45 -0.25 9.88
CA ALA A 326 2.00 -0.06 9.93
C ALA A 326 1.15 -1.22 9.35
N MET A 327 1.70 -2.46 9.32
CA MET A 327 1.03 -3.62 8.67
C MET A 327 0.76 -4.77 9.64
N ARG A 328 0.58 -4.49 10.94
CA ARG A 328 0.41 -5.53 11.99
C ARG A 328 -0.66 -6.56 11.64
N GLU A 329 -1.89 -6.10 11.35
CA GLU A 329 -3.02 -6.97 11.03
C GLU A 329 -2.84 -7.63 9.66
N GLY A 330 -2.46 -6.83 8.69
CA GLY A 330 -2.33 -7.26 7.30
C GLY A 330 -1.25 -8.31 7.07
N SER A 331 -0.18 -8.28 7.86
CA SER A 331 0.91 -9.27 7.81
C SER A 331 0.71 -10.44 8.78
N GLY A 332 -0.42 -10.50 9.51
CA GLY A 332 -0.71 -11.60 10.44
C GLY A 332 0.05 -11.53 11.78
N LEU A 333 0.56 -10.35 12.16
CA LEU A 333 1.39 -10.18 13.37
C LEU A 333 0.60 -9.88 14.65
N THR A 334 -0.73 -9.85 14.61
CA THR A 334 -1.58 -9.54 15.77
C THR A 334 -1.26 -10.44 16.96
N GLN A 335 -1.30 -11.75 16.78
CA GLN A 335 -1.01 -12.73 17.84
C GLN A 335 0.42 -12.58 18.38
N PHE A 336 1.41 -12.36 17.50
CA PHE A 336 2.78 -12.12 17.92
C PHE A 336 2.90 -10.87 18.80
N SER A 337 2.29 -9.76 18.39
CA SER A 337 2.34 -8.49 19.13
C SER A 337 1.72 -8.59 20.53
N GLU A 338 0.70 -9.40 20.71
CA GLU A 338 0.05 -9.66 22.00
C GLU A 338 0.89 -10.56 22.90
N GLN A 339 1.52 -11.62 22.34
CA GLN A 339 2.29 -12.60 23.13
C GLN A 339 3.72 -12.12 23.43
N PHE A 340 4.31 -11.33 22.54
CA PHE A 340 5.70 -10.88 22.64
C PHE A 340 5.85 -9.36 22.46
N PRO A 341 5.13 -8.51 23.22
CA PRO A 341 5.09 -7.06 23.00
C PRO A 341 6.48 -6.39 23.06
N ASN A 342 7.40 -6.90 23.87
CA ASN A 342 8.76 -6.36 23.99
C ASN A 342 9.69 -6.73 22.82
N ARG A 343 9.24 -7.58 21.91
CA ARG A 343 9.97 -8.03 20.72
C ARG A 343 9.21 -7.71 19.42
N PHE A 344 8.15 -6.90 19.52
CA PHE A 344 7.36 -6.42 18.41
C PHE A 344 7.55 -4.91 18.24
N HIS A 345 7.85 -4.48 17.02
CA HIS A 345 8.00 -3.07 16.68
C HIS A 345 7.15 -2.75 15.45
N ASP A 346 6.04 -2.06 15.67
CA ASP A 346 5.38 -1.29 14.61
C ASP A 346 6.05 0.09 14.55
N VAL A 347 6.61 0.42 13.41
CA VAL A 347 7.36 1.67 13.22
C VAL A 347 6.56 2.75 12.53
N ALA A 348 5.24 2.62 12.48
CA ALA A 348 4.35 3.45 11.67
C ALA A 348 4.70 3.37 10.17
N ILE A 349 4.29 4.34 9.35
CA ILE A 349 4.57 4.31 7.90
C ILE A 349 6.00 4.84 7.65
N ALA A 350 6.99 4.01 7.98
CA ALA A 350 8.41 4.37 7.94
C ALA A 350 9.27 3.18 7.46
N GLU A 351 9.14 2.81 6.19
CA GLU A 351 9.76 1.62 5.61
C GLU A 351 11.29 1.69 5.65
N GLN A 352 11.89 2.86 5.37
CA GLN A 352 13.34 3.06 5.46
C GLN A 352 13.83 2.79 6.89
N HIS A 353 13.15 3.38 7.88
CA HIS A 353 13.47 3.17 9.28
C HIS A 353 13.33 1.69 9.69
N ALA A 354 12.29 0.99 9.20
CA ALA A 354 12.08 -0.42 9.47
C ALA A 354 13.27 -1.29 9.06
N VAL A 355 13.83 -1.06 7.87
CA VAL A 355 14.98 -1.82 7.36
C VAL A 355 16.26 -1.47 8.15
N THR A 356 16.53 -0.19 8.40
CA THR A 356 17.72 0.21 9.19
C THR A 356 17.62 -0.24 10.65
N LEU A 357 16.41 -0.22 11.25
CA LEU A 357 16.18 -0.78 12.58
C LEU A 357 16.49 -2.29 12.62
N ALA A 358 16.05 -3.03 11.60
CA ALA A 358 16.37 -4.45 11.46
C ALA A 358 17.89 -4.67 11.37
N ALA A 359 18.61 -3.85 10.59
CA ALA A 359 20.07 -3.89 10.52
C ALA A 359 20.73 -3.67 11.89
N GLY A 360 20.25 -2.66 12.63
CA GLY A 360 20.75 -2.37 13.99
C GLY A 360 20.51 -3.51 14.97
N LEU A 361 19.32 -4.13 14.95
CA LEU A 361 19.00 -5.30 15.78
C LEU A 361 19.88 -6.50 15.43
N ALA A 362 20.10 -6.77 14.14
CA ALA A 362 21.00 -7.84 13.71
C ALA A 362 22.43 -7.61 14.17
N THR A 363 22.93 -6.37 14.08
CA THR A 363 24.25 -5.97 14.60
C THR A 363 24.33 -6.16 16.12
N GLY A 364 23.24 -5.92 16.84
CA GLY A 364 23.12 -6.17 18.28
C GLY A 364 22.98 -7.66 18.67
N GLY A 365 23.03 -8.59 17.72
CA GLY A 365 22.94 -10.04 17.95
C GLY A 365 21.52 -10.61 17.99
N ALA A 366 20.51 -9.82 17.66
CA ALA A 366 19.15 -10.30 17.47
C ALA A 366 18.98 -10.97 16.08
N LYS A 367 17.84 -11.62 15.87
CA LYS A 367 17.40 -12.17 14.58
C LYS A 367 16.10 -11.47 14.17
N PRO A 368 16.20 -10.30 13.54
CA PRO A 368 15.01 -9.56 13.11
C PRO A 368 14.32 -10.22 11.93
N VAL A 369 12.99 -10.22 11.99
CA VAL A 369 12.08 -10.60 10.91
C VAL A 369 11.26 -9.36 10.54
N LEU A 370 11.48 -8.82 9.35
CA LEU A 370 10.75 -7.67 8.84
C LEU A 370 9.63 -8.12 7.93
N ALA A 371 8.37 -7.90 8.36
CA ALA A 371 7.18 -8.15 7.56
C ALA A 371 6.74 -6.88 6.84
N ILE A 372 6.77 -6.91 5.51
CA ILE A 372 6.50 -5.76 4.65
C ILE A 372 5.82 -6.20 3.35
N TYR A 373 4.96 -5.34 2.77
CA TYR A 373 4.39 -5.63 1.47
C TYR A 373 5.41 -5.37 0.36
N SER A 374 5.38 -6.21 -0.68
CA SER A 374 6.30 -6.11 -1.81
C SER A 374 6.38 -4.70 -2.41
N THR A 375 5.24 -4.08 -2.68
CA THR A 375 5.21 -2.71 -3.23
C THR A 375 5.80 -1.65 -2.28
N PHE A 376 5.68 -1.83 -0.96
CA PHE A 376 6.21 -0.88 0.02
C PHE A 376 7.71 -1.06 0.30
N LEU A 377 8.27 -2.26 0.07
CA LEU A 377 9.70 -2.50 0.15
C LEU A 377 10.50 -1.62 -0.82
N GLN A 378 9.90 -1.19 -1.93
CA GLN A 378 10.52 -0.26 -2.88
C GLN A 378 11.01 1.03 -2.21
N ARG A 379 10.31 1.52 -1.17
CA ARG A 379 10.67 2.75 -0.44
C ARG A 379 11.93 2.60 0.41
N ALA A 380 12.33 1.36 0.72
CA ALA A 380 13.50 1.04 1.52
C ALA A 380 14.62 0.36 0.72
N PHE A 381 14.64 0.55 -0.61
CA PHE A 381 15.61 -0.10 -1.49
C PHE A 381 17.06 0.29 -1.17
N ASP A 382 17.31 1.57 -0.89
CA ASP A 382 18.63 2.04 -0.48
C ASP A 382 19.10 1.37 0.82
N GLN A 383 18.25 1.35 1.86
CA GLN A 383 18.58 0.74 3.15
C GLN A 383 18.79 -0.77 3.06
N LEU A 384 18.05 -1.44 2.15
CA LEU A 384 18.26 -2.86 1.87
C LEU A 384 19.67 -3.12 1.32
N ILE A 385 20.15 -2.26 0.43
CA ILE A 385 21.50 -2.36 -0.15
C ILE A 385 22.55 -1.94 0.90
N HIS A 386 22.44 -0.69 1.37
CA HIS A 386 23.50 -0.04 2.15
C HIS A 386 23.59 -0.57 3.59
N ASP A 387 22.43 -0.65 4.27
CA ASP A 387 22.44 -0.97 5.70
C ASP A 387 22.46 -2.47 5.97
N VAL A 388 21.91 -3.29 5.07
CA VAL A 388 21.78 -4.73 5.27
C VAL A 388 22.70 -5.54 4.38
N ALA A 389 22.61 -5.42 3.05
CA ALA A 389 23.27 -6.34 2.13
C ALA A 389 24.79 -6.12 2.05
N ILE A 390 25.28 -4.88 2.04
CA ILE A 390 26.73 -4.57 2.04
C ILE A 390 27.37 -5.14 3.29
N GLN A 391 26.71 -5.06 4.44
CA GLN A 391 27.22 -5.55 5.72
C GLN A 391 26.93 -7.04 5.93
N ASN A 392 26.24 -7.69 5.00
CA ASN A 392 25.82 -9.11 5.05
C ASN A 392 25.11 -9.45 6.37
N LEU A 393 24.21 -8.58 6.83
CA LEU A 393 23.55 -8.72 8.13
C LEU A 393 22.45 -9.79 8.09
N ASP A 394 22.26 -10.44 9.23
CA ASP A 394 21.37 -11.56 9.44
C ASP A 394 19.92 -11.11 9.63
N VAL A 395 19.27 -10.66 8.54
CA VAL A 395 17.89 -10.15 8.50
C VAL A 395 17.02 -11.05 7.62
N LEU A 396 15.88 -11.49 8.14
CA LEU A 396 14.85 -12.18 7.35
C LEU A 396 13.74 -11.19 6.94
N PHE A 397 13.56 -11.04 5.63
CA PHE A 397 12.47 -10.26 5.03
C PHE A 397 11.31 -11.20 4.66
N ALA A 398 10.16 -11.03 5.31
CA ALA A 398 8.90 -11.68 4.97
C ALA A 398 8.09 -10.73 4.08
N VAL A 399 8.16 -10.93 2.76
CA VAL A 399 7.60 -10.02 1.76
C VAL A 399 6.24 -10.51 1.30
N ASP A 400 5.21 -9.90 1.83
CA ASP A 400 3.80 -10.23 1.58
C ASP A 400 3.26 -9.47 0.36
N ARG A 401 2.12 -9.88 -0.18
CA ARG A 401 1.44 -9.29 -1.35
C ARG A 401 2.32 -9.26 -2.60
N ALA A 402 3.19 -10.21 -2.74
CA ALA A 402 4.08 -10.31 -3.88
C ALA A 402 3.37 -10.99 -5.07
N SER A 403 2.38 -10.31 -5.64
CA SER A 403 1.51 -10.78 -6.74
C SER A 403 0.73 -9.62 -7.35
N LEU A 404 -0.03 -9.90 -8.42
CA LEU A 404 -1.06 -9.00 -8.92
C LEU A 404 -2.18 -8.87 -7.89
N LEU A 405 -2.59 -7.63 -7.59
CA LEU A 405 -3.59 -7.29 -6.57
C LEU A 405 -4.72 -6.44 -7.12
N GLU A 406 -5.90 -6.61 -6.53
CA GLU A 406 -7.14 -5.96 -6.96
C GLU A 406 -7.11 -4.43 -6.94
N ASP A 407 -6.19 -3.80 -6.24
CA ASP A 407 -5.99 -2.35 -6.23
C ASP A 407 -5.11 -1.85 -7.40
N GLY A 408 -4.68 -2.75 -8.29
CA GLY A 408 -3.96 -2.40 -9.51
C GLY A 408 -2.49 -2.00 -9.29
N PRO A 409 -1.96 -1.09 -10.12
CA PRO A 409 -0.52 -0.81 -10.21
C PRO A 409 0.12 -0.34 -8.91
N THR A 410 -0.62 0.38 -8.07
CA THR A 410 -0.10 0.98 -6.83
C THR A 410 0.19 -0.06 -5.75
N HIS A 411 -0.49 -1.21 -5.78
CA HIS A 411 -0.39 -2.23 -4.73
C HIS A 411 0.13 -3.58 -5.23
N SER A 412 0.16 -3.82 -6.54
CA SER A 412 0.69 -5.06 -7.12
C SER A 412 2.19 -5.21 -6.82
N GLY A 413 2.56 -6.32 -6.20
CA GLY A 413 3.94 -6.66 -5.86
C GLY A 413 4.59 -7.46 -6.96
N VAL A 414 4.89 -6.82 -8.09
CA VAL A 414 5.39 -7.50 -9.31
C VAL A 414 6.77 -7.00 -9.77
N PHE A 415 7.51 -6.30 -8.90
CA PHE A 415 8.83 -5.77 -9.22
C PHE A 415 9.94 -6.23 -8.28
N ASP A 416 9.61 -6.88 -7.18
CA ASP A 416 10.54 -7.23 -6.11
C ASP A 416 11.66 -8.18 -6.57
N TYR A 417 11.40 -9.20 -7.38
CA TYR A 417 12.47 -9.98 -7.99
C TYR A 417 13.43 -9.09 -8.77
N SER A 418 12.90 -8.20 -9.61
CA SER A 418 13.69 -7.39 -10.53
C SER A 418 14.65 -6.45 -9.79
N PHE A 419 14.26 -5.82 -8.69
CA PHE A 419 15.14 -4.90 -8.00
C PHE A 419 15.97 -5.57 -6.88
N VAL A 420 15.50 -6.68 -6.26
CA VAL A 420 16.26 -7.32 -5.18
C VAL A 420 17.34 -8.27 -5.71
N ARG A 421 17.09 -8.99 -6.83
CA ARG A 421 18.05 -9.99 -7.31
C ARG A 421 19.40 -9.40 -7.75
N ALA A 422 19.43 -8.13 -8.12
CA ALA A 422 20.66 -7.43 -8.48
C ALA A 422 21.61 -7.21 -7.29
N ILE A 423 21.08 -7.27 -6.05
CA ILE A 423 21.84 -6.94 -4.84
C ILE A 423 22.72 -8.14 -4.44
N PRO A 424 24.05 -7.98 -4.29
CA PRO A 424 24.92 -9.03 -3.75
C PRO A 424 24.50 -9.48 -2.34
N ASN A 425 24.92 -10.67 -1.95
CA ASN A 425 24.65 -11.31 -0.65
C ASN A 425 23.18 -11.68 -0.37
N MET A 426 22.20 -11.14 -1.10
CA MET A 426 20.80 -11.47 -0.90
C MET A 426 20.49 -12.91 -1.33
N VAL A 427 19.79 -13.65 -0.47
CA VAL A 427 19.10 -14.90 -0.82
C VAL A 427 17.63 -14.60 -1.02
N ILE A 428 17.04 -15.08 -2.14
CA ILE A 428 15.64 -14.80 -2.50
C ILE A 428 14.92 -16.11 -2.76
N MET A 429 13.88 -16.38 -1.99
CA MET A 429 13.05 -17.58 -2.06
C MET A 429 11.59 -17.23 -2.34
N SER A 430 10.89 -18.13 -3.05
CA SER A 430 9.48 -17.98 -3.34
C SER A 430 8.75 -19.31 -3.21
N PRO A 431 7.86 -19.47 -2.23
CA PRO A 431 7.16 -20.71 -1.99
C PRO A 431 6.05 -20.96 -2.99
N SER A 432 5.88 -22.23 -3.36
CA SER A 432 4.78 -22.69 -4.21
C SER A 432 3.51 -23.06 -3.42
N ASN A 433 3.66 -23.40 -2.12
CA ASN A 433 2.58 -23.82 -1.23
C ASN A 433 2.93 -23.56 0.25
N ARG A 434 2.00 -23.91 1.17
CA ARG A 434 2.18 -23.73 2.62
C ARG A 434 3.42 -24.45 3.16
N VAL A 435 3.62 -25.72 2.80
CA VAL A 435 4.71 -26.55 3.33
C VAL A 435 6.07 -25.96 2.95
N VAL A 436 6.20 -25.56 1.69
CA VAL A 436 7.43 -24.94 1.18
C VAL A 436 7.66 -23.58 1.85
N MET A 437 6.59 -22.81 2.11
CA MET A 437 6.71 -21.52 2.83
C MET A 437 7.27 -21.72 4.24
N GLU A 438 6.73 -22.65 5.02
CA GLU A 438 7.21 -22.93 6.37
C GLU A 438 8.69 -23.37 6.36
N GLN A 439 9.10 -24.22 5.39
CA GLN A 439 10.50 -24.59 5.20
C GLN A 439 11.39 -23.39 4.84
N MET A 440 10.92 -22.50 3.96
CA MET A 440 11.67 -21.28 3.55
C MET A 440 11.84 -20.29 4.69
N LEU A 441 10.82 -20.12 5.52
CA LEU A 441 10.88 -19.26 6.70
C LEU A 441 11.87 -19.83 7.74
N ASP A 442 11.84 -21.14 7.99
CA ASP A 442 12.82 -21.80 8.87
C ASP A 442 14.24 -21.71 8.31
N PHE A 443 14.41 -21.97 7.02
CA PHE A 443 15.70 -21.84 6.34
C PHE A 443 16.24 -20.40 6.45
N GLY A 444 15.44 -19.39 6.10
CA GLY A 444 15.83 -17.98 6.14
C GLY A 444 16.11 -17.50 7.56
N PHE A 445 15.44 -18.06 8.57
CA PHE A 445 15.73 -17.74 9.97
C PHE A 445 17.08 -18.30 10.43
N GLU A 446 17.48 -19.47 9.96
CA GLU A 446 18.76 -20.09 10.33
C GLU A 446 19.93 -19.63 9.44
N TYR A 447 19.63 -19.08 8.26
CA TYR A 447 20.65 -18.57 7.33
C TYR A 447 21.43 -17.38 7.91
N LYS A 448 22.74 -17.34 7.67
CA LYS A 448 23.64 -16.26 8.13
C LYS A 448 23.85 -15.25 7.01
N GLY A 449 23.05 -14.22 7.00
CA GLY A 449 23.02 -13.17 6.00
C GLY A 449 21.61 -12.76 5.63
N PRO A 450 21.44 -11.79 4.71
CA PRO A 450 20.12 -11.29 4.34
C PRO A 450 19.36 -12.29 3.47
N CYS A 451 18.14 -12.61 3.92
CA CYS A 451 17.28 -13.58 3.27
C CYS A 451 15.87 -13.02 3.08
N LEU A 452 15.28 -13.26 1.92
CA LEU A 452 13.96 -12.77 1.56
C LEU A 452 13.07 -13.96 1.16
N VAL A 453 11.92 -14.09 1.83
CA VAL A 453 10.83 -15.01 1.46
C VAL A 453 9.67 -14.19 0.93
N ARG A 454 9.34 -14.38 -0.34
CA ARG A 454 8.33 -13.62 -1.07
C ARG A 454 7.11 -14.50 -1.33
N TYR A 455 5.92 -14.06 -0.88
CA TYR A 455 4.68 -14.83 -1.02
C TYR A 455 3.49 -13.95 -1.41
N PRO A 456 2.48 -14.51 -2.14
CA PRO A 456 1.33 -13.75 -2.60
C PRO A 456 0.29 -13.53 -1.50
N ARG A 457 -0.63 -12.60 -1.74
CA ARG A 457 -1.90 -12.53 -1.02
C ARG A 457 -2.81 -13.69 -1.47
N GLY A 458 -3.53 -14.28 -0.54
CA GLY A 458 -4.56 -15.28 -0.83
C GLY A 458 -4.34 -16.60 -0.10
N THR A 459 -5.06 -17.62 -0.54
CA THR A 459 -5.06 -18.94 0.07
C THR A 459 -3.74 -19.66 -0.12
N ALA A 460 -3.16 -20.14 0.96
CA ALA A 460 -2.01 -21.02 0.94
C ALA A 460 -2.47 -22.45 0.65
N THR A 461 -2.18 -22.95 -0.54
CA THR A 461 -2.53 -24.32 -0.91
C THR A 461 -1.81 -25.32 0.00
N THR A 462 -2.50 -26.40 0.38
CA THR A 462 -1.86 -27.51 1.08
C THR A 462 -0.98 -28.27 0.09
N GLY A 463 0.30 -28.48 0.44
CA GLY A 463 1.22 -29.30 -0.35
C GLY A 463 1.45 -30.65 0.30
N ALA A 464 1.91 -31.63 -0.48
CA ALA A 464 2.53 -32.82 0.07
C ALA A 464 3.83 -32.45 0.80
N GLN A 465 4.30 -33.35 1.67
CA GLN A 465 5.61 -33.15 2.30
C GLN A 465 6.71 -33.21 1.22
N GLU A 466 7.54 -32.18 1.19
CA GLU A 466 8.62 -32.04 0.21
C GLU A 466 9.99 -32.21 0.86
N PRO A 467 11.02 -32.58 0.08
CA PRO A 467 12.40 -32.68 0.58
C PRO A 467 12.84 -31.37 1.26
N PRO A 468 13.71 -31.46 2.29
CA PRO A 468 14.29 -30.27 2.92
C PRO A 468 14.97 -29.34 1.91
N LEU A 469 14.91 -28.03 2.20
CA LEU A 469 15.59 -27.03 1.37
C LEU A 469 17.11 -27.15 1.47
N GLN A 470 17.75 -26.99 0.32
CA GLN A 470 19.20 -26.77 0.22
C GLN A 470 19.42 -25.46 -0.55
N LEU A 471 20.37 -24.67 -0.11
CA LEU A 471 20.65 -23.36 -0.71
C LEU A 471 20.87 -23.50 -2.24
N GLY A 472 20.07 -22.75 -3.01
CA GLY A 472 20.18 -22.71 -4.47
C GLY A 472 19.79 -24.03 -5.16
N LYS A 473 19.08 -24.95 -4.51
CA LYS A 473 18.60 -26.19 -5.13
C LYS A 473 17.10 -26.15 -5.40
N ALA A 474 16.77 -26.46 -6.65
CA ALA A 474 15.41 -26.61 -7.14
C ALA A 474 14.87 -28.02 -6.90
N LEU A 475 13.57 -28.22 -7.14
CA LEU A 475 12.90 -29.51 -7.04
C LEU A 475 12.33 -29.92 -8.40
N ILE A 476 12.70 -31.11 -8.88
CA ILE A 476 12.07 -31.72 -10.06
C ILE A 476 10.73 -32.29 -9.63
N CYS A 477 9.63 -31.63 -10.05
CA CYS A 477 8.26 -32.05 -9.75
C CYS A 477 7.75 -33.12 -10.74
N ARG A 478 8.17 -33.03 -11.99
CA ARG A 478 7.79 -33.96 -13.08
C ARG A 478 8.91 -34.04 -14.12
N ASN A 479 9.11 -35.22 -14.65
CA ASN A 479 9.95 -35.41 -15.84
C ASN A 479 9.06 -35.50 -17.10
N GLY A 480 9.38 -34.74 -18.13
CA GLY A 480 8.77 -34.75 -19.44
C GLY A 480 9.82 -34.80 -20.55
N LYS A 481 9.40 -34.80 -21.81
CA LYS A 481 10.30 -35.03 -22.94
C LYS A 481 10.53 -33.81 -23.82
N ARG A 482 9.54 -32.91 -23.96
CA ARG A 482 9.55 -31.87 -25.01
C ARG A 482 10.32 -30.61 -24.64
N ALA A 483 10.11 -30.10 -23.43
CA ALA A 483 10.73 -28.89 -22.91
C ALA A 483 10.75 -28.93 -21.38
N ALA A 484 11.36 -27.94 -20.71
CA ALA A 484 11.32 -27.79 -19.27
C ALA A 484 10.72 -26.46 -18.85
N ILE A 485 9.77 -26.51 -17.89
CA ILE A 485 9.24 -25.33 -17.19
C ILE A 485 10.04 -25.13 -15.91
N LEU A 486 10.57 -23.92 -15.74
CA LEU A 486 11.21 -23.39 -14.52
C LEU A 486 10.23 -22.45 -13.84
N ALA A 487 9.45 -22.95 -12.89
CA ALA A 487 8.40 -22.21 -12.20
C ALA A 487 8.92 -21.57 -10.93
N PHE A 488 8.62 -20.27 -10.73
CA PHE A 488 9.00 -19.50 -9.54
C PHE A 488 7.77 -19.22 -8.67
N GLY A 489 7.77 -19.74 -7.44
CA GLY A 489 6.70 -19.56 -6.48
C GLY A 489 5.39 -20.23 -6.90
N THR A 490 4.26 -19.59 -6.64
CA THR A 490 2.92 -20.16 -6.88
C THR A 490 2.60 -20.42 -8.36
N THR A 491 3.40 -19.93 -9.30
CA THR A 491 3.26 -20.27 -10.72
C THR A 491 3.49 -21.76 -11.01
N ARG A 492 4.16 -22.46 -10.10
CA ARG A 492 4.23 -23.93 -10.14
C ARG A 492 2.84 -24.57 -10.23
N ASN A 493 1.88 -24.10 -9.43
CA ASN A 493 0.57 -24.73 -9.33
C ASN A 493 -0.20 -24.65 -10.67
N ILE A 494 -0.16 -23.50 -11.36
CA ILE A 494 -0.79 -23.35 -12.67
C ILE A 494 -0.03 -24.12 -13.77
N SER A 495 1.24 -24.41 -13.56
CA SER A 495 2.11 -25.11 -14.51
C SER A 495 1.96 -26.63 -14.46
N GLU A 496 1.36 -27.21 -13.42
CA GLU A 496 1.20 -28.67 -13.28
C GLU A 496 0.38 -29.26 -14.43
N SER A 497 -0.82 -28.72 -14.68
CA SER A 497 -1.68 -29.16 -15.78
C SER A 497 -1.05 -28.92 -17.16
N VAL A 498 -0.36 -27.78 -17.33
CA VAL A 498 0.34 -27.44 -18.58
C VAL A 498 1.46 -28.45 -18.86
N ALA A 499 2.25 -28.77 -17.84
CA ALA A 499 3.33 -29.74 -17.96
C ALA A 499 2.82 -31.16 -18.26
N GLU A 500 1.68 -31.53 -17.69
CA GLU A 500 1.04 -32.82 -17.97
C GLU A 500 0.52 -32.87 -19.43
N ASN A 501 -0.24 -31.85 -19.85
CA ASN A 501 -0.88 -31.81 -21.17
C ASN A 501 0.14 -31.78 -22.33
N LEU A 502 1.28 -31.10 -22.14
CA LEU A 502 2.29 -30.90 -23.16
C LEU A 502 3.51 -31.84 -23.03
N ASP A 503 3.51 -32.78 -22.07
CA ASP A 503 4.63 -33.68 -21.72
C ASP A 503 5.95 -32.91 -21.45
N LEU A 504 5.88 -31.92 -20.53
CA LEU A 504 7.01 -31.09 -20.13
C LEU A 504 7.60 -31.55 -18.79
N THR A 505 8.90 -31.34 -18.64
CA THR A 505 9.55 -31.36 -17.32
C THR A 505 9.07 -30.14 -16.52
N LEU A 506 8.73 -30.33 -15.24
CA LEU A 506 8.31 -29.25 -14.34
C LEU A 506 9.28 -29.16 -13.16
N ILE A 507 9.84 -27.98 -12.97
CA ILE A 507 10.77 -27.64 -11.90
C ILE A 507 10.15 -26.58 -11.01
N ASP A 508 10.10 -26.81 -9.69
CA ASP A 508 9.94 -25.77 -8.70
C ASP A 508 11.31 -25.18 -8.39
N MET A 509 11.56 -23.95 -8.86
CA MET A 509 12.86 -23.32 -8.72
C MET A 509 13.18 -22.94 -7.27
N ARG A 510 12.19 -22.73 -6.40
CA ARG A 510 12.32 -22.41 -4.98
C ARG A 510 13.17 -21.16 -4.70
N PHE A 511 14.34 -21.05 -5.33
CA PHE A 511 15.26 -19.92 -5.20
C PHE A 511 15.31 -19.12 -6.51
N VAL A 512 15.10 -17.80 -6.37
CA VAL A 512 15.39 -16.84 -7.43
C VAL A 512 16.89 -16.48 -7.41
N LYS A 513 17.47 -16.49 -6.19
CA LYS A 513 18.89 -16.25 -5.96
C LYS A 513 19.35 -16.98 -4.68
N PRO A 514 20.42 -17.82 -4.77
CA PRO A 514 21.08 -18.21 -6.01
C PRO A 514 20.22 -19.17 -6.84
N LEU A 515 20.41 -19.18 -8.16
CA LEU A 515 19.79 -20.17 -9.05
C LEU A 515 20.44 -21.55 -8.91
N ASP A 516 19.70 -22.63 -9.21
CA ASP A 516 20.26 -23.96 -9.40
C ASP A 516 20.89 -24.08 -10.79
N THR A 517 22.11 -23.56 -10.92
CA THR A 517 22.84 -23.49 -12.18
C THR A 517 23.22 -24.86 -12.72
N GLU A 518 23.48 -25.85 -11.84
CA GLU A 518 23.77 -27.22 -12.24
C GLU A 518 22.56 -27.85 -12.95
N LEU A 519 21.38 -27.72 -12.31
CA LEU A 519 20.14 -28.24 -12.90
C LEU A 519 19.79 -27.51 -14.22
N ILE A 520 19.96 -26.19 -14.29
CA ILE A 520 19.70 -25.44 -15.53
C ILE A 520 20.60 -25.93 -16.66
N THR A 521 21.88 -26.20 -16.40
CA THR A 521 22.82 -26.76 -17.38
C THR A 521 22.38 -28.15 -17.85
N GLU A 522 21.98 -29.02 -16.92
CA GLU A 522 21.46 -30.35 -17.25
C GLU A 522 20.20 -30.26 -18.12
N LEU A 523 19.27 -29.39 -17.75
CA LEU A 523 18.01 -29.22 -18.48
C LEU A 523 18.25 -28.63 -19.89
N ALA A 524 19.16 -27.68 -20.04
CA ALA A 524 19.53 -27.12 -21.35
C ALA A 524 20.12 -28.19 -22.29
N ALA A 525 20.91 -29.11 -21.74
CA ALA A 525 21.47 -30.23 -22.53
C ALA A 525 20.40 -31.28 -22.92
N ARG A 526 19.31 -31.39 -22.17
CA ARG A 526 18.24 -32.37 -22.41
C ARG A 526 17.06 -31.83 -23.22
N HIS A 527 16.81 -30.53 -23.14
CA HIS A 527 15.64 -29.87 -23.71
C HIS A 527 16.05 -28.72 -24.61
N GLY A 528 15.53 -28.68 -25.82
CA GLY A 528 15.77 -27.56 -26.76
C GLY A 528 15.10 -26.26 -26.38
N LEU A 529 14.18 -26.29 -25.38
CA LEU A 529 13.44 -25.11 -24.90
C LEU A 529 13.35 -25.16 -23.37
N LEU A 530 13.76 -24.06 -22.72
CA LEU A 530 13.49 -23.78 -21.31
C LEU A 530 12.48 -22.65 -21.20
N VAL A 531 11.45 -22.83 -20.39
CA VAL A 531 10.36 -21.87 -20.17
C VAL A 531 10.40 -21.41 -18.73
N THR A 532 10.60 -20.12 -18.47
CA THR A 532 10.50 -19.56 -17.12
C THR A 532 9.12 -18.98 -16.89
N ILE A 533 8.53 -19.21 -15.70
CA ILE A 533 7.22 -18.66 -15.34
C ILE A 533 7.32 -17.99 -13.98
N GLU A 534 6.94 -16.70 -13.91
CA GLU A 534 6.99 -15.89 -12.69
C GLU A 534 5.81 -14.91 -12.61
N GLU A 535 5.28 -14.65 -11.41
CA GLU A 535 4.32 -13.56 -11.17
C GLU A 535 5.08 -12.29 -10.75
N ASN A 536 5.92 -11.82 -11.65
CA ASN A 536 6.77 -10.64 -11.55
C ASN A 536 6.97 -10.07 -12.96
N ALA A 537 7.43 -8.83 -13.08
CA ALA A 537 7.83 -8.26 -14.37
C ALA A 537 8.89 -9.14 -15.03
N ILE A 538 8.72 -9.44 -16.32
CA ILE A 538 9.68 -10.23 -17.11
C ILE A 538 11.03 -9.51 -17.11
N ALA A 539 10.99 -8.16 -17.28
CA ALA A 539 12.19 -7.33 -17.29
C ALA A 539 12.93 -7.38 -15.95
N GLY A 540 14.16 -7.89 -15.96
CA GLY A 540 14.99 -8.01 -14.77
C GLY A 540 14.53 -9.08 -13.75
N GLY A 541 13.49 -9.85 -14.04
CA GLY A 541 12.93 -10.86 -13.15
C GLY A 541 13.77 -12.15 -13.06
N ALA A 542 13.17 -13.21 -12.54
CA ALA A 542 13.83 -14.51 -12.38
C ALA A 542 14.18 -15.15 -13.74
N GLY A 543 13.31 -15.01 -14.74
CA GLY A 543 13.59 -15.46 -16.10
C GLY A 543 14.79 -14.74 -16.72
N SER A 544 14.95 -13.45 -16.45
CA SER A 544 16.14 -12.70 -16.88
C SER A 544 17.42 -13.26 -16.26
N ALA A 545 17.40 -13.71 -15.00
CA ALA A 545 18.55 -14.34 -14.36
C ALA A 545 18.92 -15.68 -15.04
N VAL A 546 17.91 -16.46 -15.45
CA VAL A 546 18.13 -17.71 -16.22
C VAL A 546 18.76 -17.38 -17.58
N ASN A 547 18.26 -16.35 -18.28
CA ASN A 547 18.82 -15.90 -19.56
C ASN A 547 20.29 -15.48 -19.42
N GLU A 548 20.62 -14.66 -18.40
CA GLU A 548 21.99 -14.22 -18.11
C GLU A 548 22.92 -15.42 -17.89
N TYR A 549 22.46 -16.43 -17.14
CA TYR A 549 23.24 -17.64 -16.90
C TYR A 549 23.44 -18.45 -18.20
N VAL A 550 22.36 -18.75 -18.93
CA VAL A 550 22.42 -19.54 -20.17
C VAL A 550 23.38 -18.90 -21.19
N VAL A 551 23.30 -17.58 -21.36
CA VAL A 551 24.19 -16.83 -22.26
C VAL A 551 25.65 -16.85 -21.75
N SER A 552 25.88 -16.65 -20.46
CA SER A 552 27.23 -16.62 -19.88
C SER A 552 27.96 -17.96 -19.96
N GLN A 553 27.19 -19.06 -20.01
CA GLN A 553 27.72 -20.43 -20.13
C GLN A 553 27.64 -20.98 -21.58
N GLU A 554 27.24 -20.15 -22.56
CA GLU A 554 27.11 -20.55 -23.98
C GLU A 554 26.25 -21.80 -24.17
N LEU A 555 25.17 -21.98 -23.35
CA LEU A 555 24.30 -23.14 -23.44
C LEU A 555 23.39 -23.07 -24.68
N GLU A 556 23.33 -24.15 -25.45
CA GLU A 556 22.52 -24.24 -26.67
C GLU A 556 21.06 -24.65 -26.34
N CYS A 557 20.20 -23.69 -25.98
CA CYS A 557 18.76 -23.89 -25.84
C CYS A 557 17.99 -22.61 -26.16
N GLN A 558 16.74 -22.75 -26.56
CA GLN A 558 15.82 -21.63 -26.67
C GLN A 558 15.29 -21.25 -25.30
N LEU A 559 14.97 -19.98 -25.12
CA LEU A 559 14.40 -19.43 -23.89
C LEU A 559 13.05 -18.77 -24.16
N LEU A 560 12.07 -19.04 -23.31
CA LEU A 560 10.77 -18.36 -23.30
C LEU A 560 10.48 -17.87 -21.88
N ASN A 561 10.44 -16.56 -21.69
CA ASN A 561 10.12 -15.97 -20.39
C ASN A 561 8.66 -15.54 -20.35
N LEU A 562 7.91 -16.06 -19.38
CA LEU A 562 6.51 -15.77 -19.15
C LEU A 562 6.34 -15.13 -17.75
N GLY A 563 5.71 -13.96 -17.73
CA GLY A 563 5.54 -13.15 -16.52
C GLY A 563 4.66 -11.93 -16.81
N VAL A 564 4.71 -10.94 -15.93
CA VAL A 564 4.01 -9.67 -16.16
C VAL A 564 4.74 -8.89 -17.25
N PRO A 565 4.06 -8.55 -18.37
CA PRO A 565 4.66 -7.80 -19.47
C PRO A 565 4.98 -6.35 -19.06
N ASP A 566 5.67 -5.61 -19.95
CA ASP A 566 6.04 -4.20 -19.74
C ASP A 566 4.83 -3.27 -19.84
N LEU A 567 3.91 -3.41 -18.89
CA LEU A 567 2.73 -2.56 -18.74
C LEU A 567 2.24 -2.56 -17.29
N PHE A 568 1.60 -1.49 -16.88
CA PHE A 568 0.84 -1.45 -15.63
C PHE A 568 -0.53 -2.09 -15.85
N ILE A 569 -0.84 -3.14 -15.09
CA ILE A 569 -2.14 -3.81 -15.14
C ILE A 569 -3.09 -3.10 -14.20
N ASP A 570 -4.19 -2.58 -14.73
CA ASP A 570 -5.22 -1.86 -13.98
C ASP A 570 -5.91 -2.76 -12.93
N GLN A 571 -6.64 -2.10 -12.02
CA GLN A 571 -7.42 -2.76 -10.98
C GLN A 571 -8.45 -3.75 -11.56
N ASP A 572 -8.45 -4.96 -11.04
CA ASP A 572 -9.42 -6.01 -11.35
C ASP A 572 -9.32 -7.15 -10.33
N GLU A 573 -10.16 -8.16 -10.44
CA GLU A 573 -9.94 -9.41 -9.74
C GLU A 573 -8.61 -10.04 -10.18
N PRO A 574 -7.77 -10.55 -9.24
CA PRO A 574 -6.44 -11.09 -9.57
C PRO A 574 -6.44 -12.16 -10.67
N ALA A 575 -7.54 -12.93 -10.79
CA ALA A 575 -7.71 -13.92 -11.85
C ALA A 575 -7.76 -13.28 -13.26
N ASN A 576 -8.45 -12.15 -13.40
CA ASN A 576 -8.53 -11.41 -14.65
C ASN A 576 -7.20 -10.70 -14.94
N MET A 577 -6.56 -10.13 -13.93
CA MET A 577 -5.24 -9.50 -14.08
C MET A 577 -4.20 -10.52 -14.58
N ARG A 578 -4.20 -11.76 -14.04
CA ARG A 578 -3.36 -12.86 -14.55
C ARG A 578 -3.70 -13.22 -16.00
N LYS A 579 -4.98 -13.15 -16.40
CA LYS A 579 -5.38 -13.36 -17.79
C LYS A 579 -4.78 -12.29 -18.71
N VAL A 580 -4.82 -11.01 -18.29
CA VAL A 580 -4.18 -9.90 -19.02
C VAL A 580 -2.67 -10.11 -19.10
N ALA A 581 -2.04 -10.57 -18.02
CA ALA A 581 -0.61 -10.91 -17.99
C ALA A 581 -0.24 -12.16 -18.81
N GLY A 582 -1.21 -12.92 -19.33
CA GLY A 582 -0.94 -14.18 -20.01
C GLY A 582 -0.56 -15.34 -19.07
N LEU A 583 -0.82 -15.20 -17.77
CA LEU A 583 -0.47 -16.16 -16.72
C LEU A 583 -1.68 -17.07 -16.34
N THR A 584 -2.38 -17.61 -17.32
CA THR A 584 -3.39 -18.66 -17.14
C THR A 584 -2.93 -19.95 -17.79
N ALA A 585 -3.37 -21.12 -17.33
CA ALA A 585 -2.98 -22.40 -17.90
C ALA A 585 -3.17 -22.45 -19.42
N ALA A 586 -4.33 -22.03 -19.93
CA ALA A 586 -4.62 -21.99 -21.36
C ALA A 586 -3.68 -21.05 -22.16
N SER A 587 -3.35 -19.88 -21.58
CA SER A 587 -2.42 -18.94 -22.21
C SER A 587 -0.99 -19.49 -22.22
N LEU A 588 -0.55 -20.10 -21.10
CA LEU A 588 0.76 -20.75 -21.01
C LEU A 588 0.89 -21.87 -22.01
N GLU A 589 -0.11 -22.76 -22.12
CA GLU A 589 -0.14 -23.86 -23.10
C GLU A 589 -0.02 -23.34 -24.54
N SER A 590 -0.78 -22.29 -24.89
CA SER A 590 -0.74 -21.69 -26.22
C SER A 590 0.61 -21.09 -26.54
N GLN A 591 1.19 -20.32 -25.62
CA GLN A 591 2.49 -19.66 -25.81
C GLN A 591 3.64 -20.69 -25.89
N ILE A 592 3.66 -21.72 -25.04
CA ILE A 592 4.66 -22.76 -25.05
C ILE A 592 4.54 -23.60 -26.32
N ASN A 593 3.32 -24.04 -26.67
CA ASN A 593 3.10 -24.87 -27.84
C ASN A 593 3.48 -24.18 -29.15
N SER A 594 3.43 -22.84 -29.21
CA SER A 594 3.90 -22.07 -30.38
C SER A 594 5.43 -22.10 -30.57
N ARG A 595 6.18 -22.59 -29.57
CA ARG A 595 7.65 -22.68 -29.58
C ARG A 595 8.16 -24.13 -29.63
N LEU A 596 7.28 -25.12 -29.40
CA LEU A 596 7.57 -26.54 -29.48
C LEU A 596 7.48 -27.08 -30.91
#